data_0e328136cdf9514173ee9577a154c032
#
_entry.id   0e328136cdf9514173ee9577a154c032
#
_cell.length_a   1.000
_cell.length_b   1.000
_cell.length_c   1.000
_cell.angle_alpha   90.00
_cell.angle_beta   90.00
_cell.angle_gamma   90.00
#
_symmetry.space_group_name_H-M   'P 1'
#
loop_
_entity.id
_entity.type
_entity.pdbx_description
1 polymer ?
#
loop_
_entity_poly.entity_id
_entity_poly.type
_entity_poly.pdbx_seq_one_letter_code
_entity_poly.pdbx_strand_id
1 'polypeptide(L)'
;MNINSSTYYSRLYRDFQEIDATAYRRIVRFYEACETQANLLEFEECFDLQVAYCKALFEIGAYQKHIAFAERIVEASILHGIRRWNGRDVYFDTLFDKAAAHHNLLAFAEAEHILRELLKLQPDNEDVQIFLRKNAQRQRSAFVQHSRAVSMALFLLAAVVICIEMLFVRTLYQMYEPLVQAVRTTLFVGGVLAMVGGDLVQRLRVYRRVAGWTEAARRQRKIRRQRELETTA
;
A
#
# COMPACT_ATOMS: atom_id res chain seq x y z
N MET A 1 -6.48 35.18 39.21
CA MET A 1 -5.04 35.29 38.97
C MET A 1 -4.69 34.33 37.84
N ASN A 2 -4.88 34.77 36.59
CA ASN A 2 -4.58 33.94 35.39
C ASN A 2 -3.11 34.03 35.13
N ILE A 3 -2.34 33.10 35.68
CA ILE A 3 -0.90 33.00 35.43
C ILE A 3 -0.71 32.17 34.16
N ASN A 4 -0.51 32.88 33.07
CA ASN A 4 0.28 32.47 31.89
C ASN A 4 0.15 31.00 31.41
N SER A 5 -1.04 30.61 31.00
CA SER A 5 -1.20 29.39 30.20
C SER A 5 -0.32 29.40 28.94
N SER A 6 -0.21 30.54 28.25
CA SER A 6 0.60 30.63 27.02
C SER A 6 2.10 30.43 27.24
N THR A 7 2.66 30.91 28.38
CA THR A 7 4.11 30.75 28.68
C THR A 7 4.48 29.30 29.00
N TYR A 8 3.60 28.56 29.64
CA TYR A 8 3.80 27.14 29.94
C TYR A 8 3.72 26.29 28.65
N TYR A 9 2.73 26.54 27.83
CA TYR A 9 2.54 25.80 26.58
C TYR A 9 3.66 26.08 25.57
N SER A 10 4.11 27.32 25.41
CA SER A 10 5.31 27.63 24.63
C SER A 10 6.56 26.92 25.13
N ARG A 11 6.65 26.63 26.46
CA ARG A 11 7.75 25.82 26.99
C ARG A 11 7.65 24.37 26.57
N LEU A 12 6.46 23.77 26.61
CA LEU A 12 6.23 22.40 26.15
C LEU A 12 6.64 22.25 24.68
N TYR A 13 6.25 23.19 23.84
CA TYR A 13 6.60 23.16 22.43
C TYR A 13 8.10 23.33 22.20
N ARG A 14 8.79 24.15 22.99
CA ARG A 14 10.26 24.25 22.94
C ARG A 14 10.94 22.96 23.35
N ASP A 15 10.49 22.31 24.42
CA ASP A 15 11.02 21.02 24.86
C ASP A 15 10.81 19.93 23.77
N PHE A 16 9.71 20.03 23.01
CA PHE A 16 9.50 19.19 21.84
C PHE A 16 10.49 19.47 20.71
N GLN A 17 10.75 20.73 20.40
CA GLN A 17 11.68 21.14 19.35
C GLN A 17 13.17 20.73 19.63
N GLU A 18 13.51 20.50 20.88
CA GLU A 18 14.82 19.95 21.27
C GLU A 18 14.96 18.45 20.97
N ILE A 19 13.86 17.76 20.66
CA ILE A 19 13.89 16.34 20.30
C ILE A 19 14.31 16.23 18.82
N ASP A 20 15.36 15.42 18.58
CA ASP A 20 15.76 15.11 17.21
C ASP A 20 14.57 14.55 16.40
N ALA A 21 14.32 15.12 15.23
CA ALA A 21 13.23 14.74 14.33
C ALA A 21 13.26 13.25 13.91
N THR A 22 14.41 12.61 14.03
CA THR A 22 14.60 11.17 13.75
C THR A 22 14.43 10.28 14.97
N ALA A 23 14.35 10.88 16.17
CA ALA A 23 14.19 10.15 17.43
C ALA A 23 12.70 9.72 17.66
N TYR A 24 12.12 9.00 16.71
CA TYR A 24 10.68 8.67 16.66
C TYR A 24 10.13 8.09 17.97
N ARG A 25 10.87 7.21 18.64
CA ARG A 25 10.41 6.64 19.94
C ARG A 25 10.36 7.70 21.05
N ARG A 26 11.23 8.71 21.00
CA ARG A 26 11.20 9.82 21.98
C ARG A 26 10.01 10.73 21.71
N ILE A 27 9.74 11.03 20.45
CA ILE A 27 8.58 11.81 20.02
C ILE A 27 7.28 11.14 20.49
N VAL A 28 7.13 9.82 20.28
CA VAL A 28 5.96 9.07 20.71
C VAL A 28 5.78 9.12 22.23
N ARG A 29 6.84 8.84 22.99
CA ARG A 29 6.78 8.91 24.46
C ARG A 29 6.46 10.31 24.98
N PHE A 30 7.05 11.33 24.36
CA PHE A 30 6.81 12.71 24.72
C PHE A 30 5.34 13.09 24.52
N TYR A 31 4.81 12.82 23.34
CA TYR A 31 3.41 13.11 23.05
C TYR A 31 2.45 12.37 23.98
N GLU A 32 2.64 11.05 24.16
CA GLU A 32 1.79 10.23 25.03
C GLU A 32 1.86 10.67 26.51
N ALA A 33 2.98 11.24 26.96
CA ALA A 33 3.13 11.78 28.31
C ALA A 33 2.42 13.12 28.51
N CYS A 34 2.27 13.93 27.45
CA CYS A 34 1.74 15.29 27.53
C CYS A 34 0.49 15.53 26.65
N GLU A 35 -0.23 14.48 26.24
CA GLU A 35 -1.36 14.58 25.31
C GLU A 35 -2.42 15.61 25.75
N THR A 36 -2.79 15.62 27.03
CA THR A 36 -3.75 16.58 27.59
C THR A 36 -3.27 18.01 27.51
N GLN A 37 -1.98 18.24 27.72
CA GLN A 37 -1.36 19.56 27.68
C GLN A 37 -1.14 20.02 26.23
N ALA A 38 -0.77 19.09 25.35
CA ALA A 38 -0.61 19.34 23.92
C ALA A 38 -1.91 19.83 23.26
N ASN A 39 -3.06 19.30 23.67
CA ASN A 39 -4.36 19.72 23.18
C ASN A 39 -4.80 21.13 23.66
N LEU A 40 -4.08 21.72 24.63
CA LEU A 40 -4.30 23.08 25.12
C LEU A 40 -3.35 24.12 24.49
N LEU A 41 -2.43 23.68 23.65
CA LEU A 41 -1.55 24.56 22.89
C LEU A 41 -2.32 25.37 21.85
N GLU A 42 -1.69 26.43 21.34
CA GLU A 42 -2.19 27.10 20.15
C GLU A 42 -2.27 26.13 18.98
N PHE A 43 -3.19 26.36 18.06
CA PHE A 43 -3.48 25.43 16.99
C PHE A 43 -2.21 25.02 16.20
N GLU A 44 -1.36 25.98 15.87
CA GLU A 44 -0.16 25.72 15.07
C GLU A 44 0.84 24.79 15.80
N GLU A 45 1.12 25.08 17.07
CA GLU A 45 2.01 24.27 17.90
C GLU A 45 1.44 22.85 18.12
N CYS A 46 0.14 22.77 18.42
CA CYS A 46 -0.57 21.51 18.59
C CYS A 46 -0.53 20.66 17.32
N PHE A 47 -0.83 21.29 16.18
CA PHE A 47 -0.86 20.61 14.88
C PHE A 47 0.51 20.09 14.46
N ASP A 48 1.58 20.88 14.65
CA ASP A 48 2.94 20.45 14.34
C ASP A 48 3.35 19.23 15.17
N LEU A 49 3.04 19.25 16.45
CA LEU A 49 3.31 18.16 17.39
C LEU A 49 2.52 16.90 17.03
N GLN A 50 1.25 17.06 16.63
CA GLN A 50 0.40 15.98 16.18
C GLN A 50 0.88 15.36 14.86
N VAL A 51 1.31 16.17 13.90
CA VAL A 51 1.87 15.69 12.61
C VAL A 51 3.16 14.91 12.86
N ALA A 52 4.05 15.42 13.72
CA ALA A 52 5.29 14.73 14.06
C ALA A 52 5.02 13.40 14.80
N TYR A 53 4.06 13.37 15.72
CA TYR A 53 3.64 12.17 16.41
C TYR A 53 3.05 11.13 15.45
N CYS A 54 2.16 11.55 14.54
CA CYS A 54 1.56 10.69 13.53
C CYS A 54 2.63 10.02 12.67
N LYS A 55 3.62 10.80 12.21
CA LYS A 55 4.75 10.28 11.45
C LYS A 55 5.61 9.33 12.28
N ALA A 56 5.90 9.67 13.52
CA ALA A 56 6.68 8.83 14.42
C ALA A 56 6.00 7.48 14.68
N LEU A 57 4.67 7.42 14.81
CA LEU A 57 3.92 6.17 14.92
C LEU A 57 4.11 5.27 13.70
N PHE A 58 4.12 5.86 12.49
CA PHE A 58 4.36 5.11 11.26
C PHE A 58 5.78 4.52 11.24
N GLU A 59 6.78 5.33 11.54
CA GLU A 59 8.19 4.93 11.51
C GLU A 59 8.56 3.87 12.55
N ILE A 60 7.92 3.87 13.73
CA ILE A 60 8.11 2.81 14.72
C ILE A 60 7.29 1.53 14.44
N GLY A 61 6.46 1.53 13.40
CA GLY A 61 5.63 0.39 13.01
C GLY A 61 4.33 0.25 13.78
N ALA A 62 3.89 1.25 14.54
CA ALA A 62 2.63 1.28 15.28
C ALA A 62 1.45 1.60 14.34
N TYR A 63 1.29 0.81 13.26
CA TYR A 63 0.39 1.11 12.14
C TYR A 63 -1.07 1.28 12.53
N GLN A 64 -1.59 0.51 13.48
CA GLN A 64 -2.98 0.65 13.93
C GLN A 64 -3.24 2.00 14.61
N LYS A 65 -2.32 2.40 15.51
CA LYS A 65 -2.39 3.72 16.15
C LYS A 65 -2.22 4.84 15.11
N HIS A 66 -1.28 4.66 14.17
CA HIS A 66 -1.06 5.61 13.08
C HIS A 66 -2.32 5.84 12.26
N ILE A 67 -3.01 4.79 11.81
CA ILE A 67 -4.24 4.89 11.00
C ILE A 67 -5.31 5.69 11.74
N ALA A 68 -5.57 5.38 13.01
CA ALA A 68 -6.55 6.08 13.81
C ALA A 68 -6.20 7.56 14.03
N PHE A 69 -4.89 7.85 14.20
CA PHE A 69 -4.43 9.22 14.41
C PHE A 69 -4.35 10.03 13.11
N ALA A 70 -4.01 9.38 12.00
CA ALA A 70 -3.97 9.99 10.68
C ALA A 70 -5.34 10.58 10.26
N GLU A 71 -6.45 9.97 10.70
CA GLU A 71 -7.79 10.52 10.46
C GLU A 71 -7.97 11.89 11.08
N ARG A 72 -7.49 12.09 12.30
CA ARG A 72 -7.53 13.39 12.98
C ARG A 72 -6.73 14.45 12.22
N ILE A 73 -5.54 14.11 11.73
CA ILE A 73 -4.71 15.03 10.95
C ILE A 73 -5.39 15.41 9.63
N VAL A 74 -5.95 14.43 8.94
CA VAL A 74 -6.68 14.65 7.68
C VAL A 74 -7.90 15.56 7.93
N GLU A 75 -8.67 15.29 8.96
CA GLU A 75 -9.84 16.10 9.36
C GLU A 75 -9.43 17.52 9.72
N ALA A 76 -8.42 17.70 10.56
CA ALA A 76 -7.90 19.02 10.92
C ALA A 76 -7.39 19.79 9.70
N SER A 77 -6.69 19.11 8.78
CA SER A 77 -6.21 19.72 7.54
C SER A 77 -7.36 20.25 6.66
N ILE A 78 -8.47 19.51 6.59
CA ILE A 78 -9.65 19.92 5.82
C ILE A 78 -10.36 21.09 6.52
N LEU A 79 -10.63 20.98 7.83
CA LEU A 79 -11.36 21.98 8.60
C LEU A 79 -10.67 23.34 8.60
N HIS A 80 -9.33 23.35 8.72
CA HIS A 80 -8.55 24.57 8.75
C HIS A 80 -7.96 24.98 7.38
N GLY A 81 -8.29 24.25 6.31
CA GLY A 81 -7.82 24.54 4.97
C GLY A 81 -6.30 24.43 4.80
N ILE A 82 -5.63 23.63 5.64
CA ILE A 82 -4.17 23.49 5.64
C ILE A 82 -3.76 22.55 4.51
N ARG A 83 -3.28 23.12 3.44
CA ARG A 83 -2.77 22.35 2.32
C ARG A 83 -1.27 22.04 2.47
N ARG A 84 -0.51 23.00 2.99
CA ARG A 84 0.94 22.85 3.18
C ARG A 84 1.32 23.25 4.60
N TRP A 85 2.15 22.44 5.21
CA TRP A 85 2.72 22.66 6.53
C TRP A 85 4.22 22.37 6.47
N ASN A 86 5.03 23.31 6.95
CA ASN A 86 6.50 23.21 6.87
C ASN A 86 7.02 22.82 5.47
N GLY A 87 6.40 23.37 4.42
CA GLY A 87 6.79 23.14 3.03
C GLY A 87 6.29 21.82 2.40
N ARG A 88 5.63 20.95 3.18
CA ARG A 88 5.10 19.66 2.75
C ARG A 88 3.58 19.69 2.58
N ASP A 89 3.06 18.85 1.71
CA ASP A 89 1.62 18.60 1.57
C ASP A 89 1.19 17.57 2.62
N VAL A 90 0.88 18.06 3.84
CA VAL A 90 0.57 17.22 5.00
C VAL A 90 -0.63 16.30 4.72
N TYR A 91 -1.64 16.81 4.04
CA TYR A 91 -2.80 16.02 3.67
C TYR A 91 -2.42 14.82 2.79
N PHE A 92 -1.62 15.08 1.77
CA PHE A 92 -1.17 14.04 0.84
C PHE A 92 -0.24 13.04 1.52
N ASP A 93 0.77 13.52 2.24
CA ASP A 93 1.76 12.69 2.92
C ASP A 93 1.12 11.80 3.98
N THR A 94 0.19 12.34 4.78
CA THR A 94 -0.52 11.57 5.82
C THR A 94 -1.39 10.48 5.20
N LEU A 95 -2.10 10.75 4.10
CA LEU A 95 -2.89 9.74 3.40
C LEU A 95 -2.00 8.67 2.75
N PHE A 96 -0.84 9.06 2.22
CA PHE A 96 0.11 8.12 1.65
C PHE A 96 0.68 7.18 2.72
N ASP A 97 1.09 7.72 3.87
CA ASP A 97 1.56 6.93 5.02
C ASP A 97 0.44 6.05 5.59
N LYS A 98 -0.81 6.53 5.62
CA LYS A 98 -1.99 5.73 5.99
C LYS A 98 -2.20 4.55 5.04
N ALA A 99 -2.07 4.76 3.73
CA ALA A 99 -2.13 3.67 2.76
C ALA A 99 -0.99 2.67 2.93
N ALA A 100 0.22 3.15 3.25
CA ALA A 100 1.37 2.29 3.55
C ALA A 100 1.16 1.49 4.85
N ALA A 101 0.56 2.09 5.87
CA ALA A 101 0.21 1.40 7.12
C ALA A 101 -0.81 0.27 6.87
N HIS A 102 -1.86 0.52 6.09
CA HIS A 102 -2.81 -0.53 5.68
C HIS A 102 -2.14 -1.65 4.89
N HIS A 103 -1.23 -1.31 3.96
CA HIS A 103 -0.47 -2.32 3.22
C HIS A 103 0.38 -3.21 4.15
N ASN A 104 1.04 -2.61 5.15
CA ASN A 104 1.87 -3.34 6.11
C ASN A 104 1.02 -4.24 7.03
N LEU A 105 -0.22 -3.85 7.31
CA LEU A 105 -1.21 -4.66 8.03
C LEU A 105 -1.91 -5.70 7.14
N LEU A 106 -1.49 -5.86 5.87
CA LEU A 106 -2.08 -6.76 4.88
C LEU A 106 -3.53 -6.40 4.49
N ALA A 107 -4.00 -5.24 4.86
CA ALA A 107 -5.29 -4.67 4.49
C ALA A 107 -5.19 -4.01 3.10
N PHE A 108 -4.99 -4.86 2.07
CA PHE A 108 -4.66 -4.40 0.72
C PHE A 108 -5.81 -3.67 0.02
N ALA A 109 -7.04 -3.98 0.37
CA ALA A 109 -8.23 -3.36 -0.24
C ALA A 109 -8.37 -1.89 0.22
N GLU A 110 -8.17 -1.63 1.50
CA GLU A 110 -8.19 -0.32 2.12
C GLU A 110 -7.02 0.54 1.60
N ALA A 111 -5.82 -0.05 1.52
CA ALA A 111 -4.67 0.61 0.92
C ALA A 111 -4.93 0.99 -0.54
N GLU A 112 -5.52 0.09 -1.35
CA GLU A 112 -5.89 0.36 -2.75
C GLU A 112 -6.87 1.53 -2.85
N HIS A 113 -7.89 1.54 -1.99
CA HIS A 113 -8.89 2.61 -1.98
C HIS A 113 -8.25 3.98 -1.77
N ILE A 114 -7.42 4.13 -0.72
CA ILE A 114 -6.73 5.38 -0.40
C ILE A 114 -5.80 5.81 -1.54
N LEU A 115 -5.01 4.86 -2.08
CA LEU A 115 -4.09 5.16 -3.18
C LEU A 115 -4.82 5.60 -4.46
N ARG A 116 -6.01 5.09 -4.72
CA ARG A 116 -6.85 5.53 -5.84
C ARG A 116 -7.36 6.96 -5.64
N GLU A 117 -7.73 7.34 -4.43
CA GLU A 117 -8.11 8.73 -4.13
C GLU A 117 -6.90 9.69 -4.28
N LEU A 118 -5.71 9.29 -3.79
CA LEU A 118 -4.48 10.06 -4.01
C LEU A 118 -4.14 10.20 -5.50
N LEU A 119 -4.37 9.16 -6.29
CA LEU A 119 -4.15 9.21 -7.74
C LEU A 119 -5.09 10.20 -8.44
N LYS A 120 -6.33 10.39 -7.94
CA LYS A 120 -7.25 11.42 -8.46
C LYS A 120 -6.76 12.84 -8.16
N LEU A 121 -6.09 13.03 -7.01
CA LEU A 121 -5.52 14.32 -6.62
C LEU A 121 -4.25 14.64 -7.43
N GLN A 122 -3.35 13.65 -7.54
CA GLN A 122 -2.06 13.78 -8.23
C GLN A 122 -1.82 12.60 -9.19
N PRO A 123 -2.42 12.61 -10.40
CA PRO A 123 -2.33 11.48 -11.33
C PRO A 123 -0.92 11.27 -11.89
N ASP A 124 -0.06 12.27 -11.84
CA ASP A 124 1.31 12.23 -12.36
C ASP A 124 2.35 11.86 -11.29
N ASN A 125 1.93 11.61 -10.06
CA ASN A 125 2.83 11.18 -8.99
C ASN A 125 3.24 9.71 -9.19
N GLU A 126 4.52 9.50 -9.48
CA GLU A 126 5.07 8.19 -9.76
C GLU A 126 5.06 7.29 -8.53
N ASP A 127 5.31 7.83 -7.33
CA ASP A 127 5.35 7.05 -6.08
C ASP A 127 4.00 6.39 -5.80
N VAL A 128 2.90 7.13 -5.98
CA VAL A 128 1.54 6.60 -5.84
C VAL A 128 1.28 5.49 -6.85
N GLN A 129 1.69 5.68 -8.12
CA GLN A 129 1.50 4.66 -9.16
C GLN A 129 2.30 3.39 -8.88
N ILE A 130 3.56 3.54 -8.47
CA ILE A 130 4.46 2.42 -8.12
C ILE A 130 3.88 1.67 -6.93
N PHE A 131 3.45 2.40 -5.89
CA PHE A 131 2.92 1.79 -4.69
C PHE A 131 1.57 1.12 -4.94
N LEU A 132 0.71 1.70 -5.75
CA LEU A 132 -0.55 1.09 -6.17
C LEU A 132 -0.32 -0.23 -6.94
N ARG A 133 0.68 -0.27 -7.83
CA ARG A 133 1.09 -1.51 -8.52
C ARG A 133 1.60 -2.56 -7.54
N LYS A 134 2.46 -2.17 -6.60
CA LYS A 134 3.01 -3.04 -5.56
C LYS A 134 1.88 -3.62 -4.68
N ASN A 135 0.93 -2.79 -4.27
CA ASN A 135 -0.21 -3.21 -3.47
C ASN A 135 -1.10 -4.20 -4.24
N ALA A 136 -1.45 -3.87 -5.49
CA ALA A 136 -2.26 -4.74 -6.34
C ALA A 136 -1.58 -6.08 -6.67
N GLN A 137 -0.25 -6.12 -6.74
CA GLN A 137 0.49 -7.37 -6.93
C GLN A 137 0.48 -8.26 -5.68
N ARG A 138 0.47 -7.66 -4.48
CA ARG A 138 0.38 -8.39 -3.20
C ARG A 138 -1.03 -8.95 -2.98
N GLN A 139 -2.03 -8.29 -3.47
CA GLN A 139 -3.41 -8.78 -3.46
C GLN A 139 -3.52 -9.99 -4.41
N ARG A 140 -3.34 -11.20 -3.85
CA ARG A 140 -3.40 -12.45 -4.62
C ARG A 140 -4.79 -12.63 -5.22
N SER A 141 -4.89 -12.56 -6.54
CA SER A 141 -6.14 -12.90 -7.22
C SER A 141 -6.42 -14.40 -7.07
N ALA A 142 -7.69 -14.77 -6.93
CA ALA A 142 -8.12 -16.17 -6.92
C ALA A 142 -7.58 -16.93 -8.14
N PHE A 143 -7.43 -16.24 -9.27
CA PHE A 143 -6.88 -16.80 -10.51
C PHE A 143 -5.46 -17.38 -10.34
N VAL A 144 -4.56 -16.69 -9.62
CA VAL A 144 -3.19 -17.18 -9.39
C VAL A 144 -3.18 -18.38 -8.44
N GLN A 145 -4.06 -18.36 -7.44
CA GLN A 145 -4.21 -19.52 -6.55
C GLN A 145 -4.66 -20.77 -7.33
N HIS A 146 -5.65 -20.63 -8.23
CA HIS A 146 -6.10 -21.71 -9.10
C HIS A 146 -5.01 -22.15 -10.09
N SER A 147 -4.30 -21.23 -10.72
CA SER A 147 -3.20 -21.54 -11.64
C SER A 147 -2.10 -22.35 -10.94
N ARG A 148 -1.74 -22.00 -9.71
CA ARG A 148 -0.75 -22.74 -8.91
C ARG A 148 -1.27 -24.12 -8.48
N ALA A 149 -2.55 -24.23 -8.10
CA ALA A 149 -3.16 -25.49 -7.76
C ALA A 149 -3.18 -26.44 -8.98
N VAL A 150 -3.54 -25.94 -10.15
CA VAL A 150 -3.49 -26.71 -11.41
C VAL A 150 -2.06 -27.13 -11.75
N SER A 151 -1.08 -26.24 -11.62
CA SER A 151 0.32 -26.59 -11.84
C SER A 151 0.80 -27.71 -10.90
N MET A 152 0.46 -27.61 -9.60
CA MET A 152 0.81 -28.65 -8.62
C MET A 152 0.16 -30.00 -8.98
N ALA A 153 -1.12 -29.99 -9.38
CA ALA A 153 -1.82 -31.19 -9.80
C ALA A 153 -1.18 -31.84 -11.05
N LEU A 154 -0.78 -31.03 -12.02
CA LEU A 154 -0.08 -31.51 -13.22
C LEU A 154 1.30 -32.13 -12.89
N PHE A 155 2.06 -31.54 -11.96
CA PHE A 155 3.34 -32.09 -11.53
C PHE A 155 3.14 -33.42 -10.75
N LEU A 156 2.14 -33.51 -9.88
CA LEU A 156 1.81 -34.75 -9.19
C LEU A 156 1.41 -35.86 -10.18
N LEU A 157 0.58 -35.49 -11.17
CA LEU A 157 0.18 -36.44 -12.22
C LEU A 157 1.39 -36.91 -13.03
N ALA A 158 2.30 -36.00 -13.39
CA ALA A 158 3.56 -36.35 -14.06
C ALA A 158 4.42 -37.31 -13.22
N ALA A 159 4.51 -37.08 -11.90
CA ALA A 159 5.23 -37.96 -11.00
C ALA A 159 4.61 -39.38 -10.96
N VAL A 160 3.27 -39.49 -10.92
CA VAL A 160 2.57 -40.79 -10.99
C VAL A 160 2.85 -41.49 -12.32
N VAL A 161 2.86 -40.78 -13.44
CA VAL A 161 3.20 -41.36 -14.75
C VAL A 161 4.64 -41.89 -14.75
N ILE A 162 5.59 -41.19 -14.15
CA ILE A 162 6.98 -41.63 -14.04
C ILE A 162 7.05 -42.94 -13.19
N CYS A 163 6.31 -43.00 -12.09
CA CYS A 163 6.29 -44.22 -11.27
C CYS A 163 5.72 -45.41 -12.06
N ILE A 164 4.64 -45.21 -12.82
CA ILE A 164 4.05 -46.26 -13.65
C ILE A 164 5.01 -46.67 -14.78
N GLU A 165 5.68 -45.71 -15.43
CA GLU A 165 6.69 -45.96 -16.45
C GLU A 165 7.82 -46.84 -15.92
N MET A 166 8.37 -46.51 -14.76
CA MET A 166 9.47 -47.26 -14.15
C MET A 166 9.06 -48.67 -13.70
N LEU A 167 7.87 -48.84 -13.13
CA LEU A 167 7.42 -50.11 -12.56
C LEU A 167 6.88 -51.09 -13.61
N PHE A 168 6.12 -50.60 -14.59
CA PHE A 168 5.37 -51.44 -15.50
C PHE A 168 5.85 -51.36 -16.96
N VAL A 169 6.05 -50.17 -17.52
CA VAL A 169 6.30 -50.00 -18.94
C VAL A 169 7.68 -50.50 -19.31
N ARG A 170 8.68 -50.15 -18.51
CA ARG A 170 10.08 -50.50 -18.78
C ARG A 170 10.36 -52.01 -18.59
N THR A 171 9.53 -52.67 -17.76
CA THR A 171 9.72 -54.10 -17.44
C THR A 171 8.89 -55.02 -18.32
N LEU A 172 7.65 -54.58 -18.73
CA LEU A 172 6.67 -55.45 -19.36
C LEU A 172 6.23 -55.00 -20.77
N TYR A 173 6.30 -53.69 -21.05
CA TYR A 173 5.69 -53.12 -22.26
C TYR A 173 6.52 -52.10 -22.99
N GLN A 174 7.71 -52.50 -23.48
CA GLN A 174 8.66 -51.62 -24.18
C GLN A 174 8.06 -50.91 -25.42
N MET A 175 7.03 -51.47 -26.03
CA MET A 175 6.37 -50.91 -27.21
C MET A 175 5.63 -49.60 -26.96
N TYR A 176 5.25 -49.32 -25.69
CA TYR A 176 4.54 -48.07 -25.29
C TYR A 176 5.43 -47.00 -24.71
N GLU A 177 6.75 -47.23 -24.62
CA GLU A 177 7.71 -46.28 -24.06
C GLU A 177 7.65 -44.87 -24.68
N PRO A 178 7.61 -44.69 -26.03
CA PRO A 178 7.57 -43.36 -26.65
C PRO A 178 6.29 -42.60 -26.35
N LEU A 179 5.16 -43.29 -26.19
CA LEU A 179 3.87 -42.68 -25.89
C LEU A 179 3.85 -42.16 -24.44
N VAL A 180 4.35 -42.96 -23.48
CA VAL A 180 4.42 -42.58 -22.08
C VAL A 180 5.38 -41.41 -21.87
N GLN A 181 6.52 -41.39 -22.56
CA GLN A 181 7.45 -40.25 -22.57
C GLN A 181 6.80 -38.97 -23.09
N ALA A 182 6.02 -39.05 -24.17
CA ALA A 182 5.30 -37.89 -24.73
C ALA A 182 4.26 -37.35 -23.73
N VAL A 183 3.48 -38.23 -23.09
CA VAL A 183 2.49 -37.82 -22.07
C VAL A 183 3.18 -37.16 -20.89
N ARG A 184 4.24 -37.73 -20.35
CA ARG A 184 5.03 -37.17 -19.24
C ARG A 184 5.53 -35.78 -19.57
N THR A 185 6.18 -35.64 -20.73
CA THR A 185 6.75 -34.36 -21.18
C THR A 185 5.67 -33.29 -21.37
N THR A 186 4.52 -33.67 -21.93
CA THR A 186 3.39 -32.76 -22.12
C THR A 186 2.82 -32.29 -20.78
N LEU A 187 2.66 -33.18 -19.81
CA LEU A 187 2.18 -32.85 -18.45
C LEU A 187 3.17 -31.92 -17.74
N PHE A 188 4.47 -32.21 -17.82
CA PHE A 188 5.49 -31.37 -17.21
C PHE A 188 5.55 -29.96 -17.82
N VAL A 189 5.60 -29.87 -19.15
CA VAL A 189 5.60 -28.59 -19.88
C VAL A 189 4.31 -27.82 -19.60
N GLY A 190 3.17 -28.49 -19.61
CA GLY A 190 1.87 -27.90 -19.24
C GLY A 190 1.85 -27.33 -17.83
N GLY A 191 2.44 -28.04 -16.85
CA GLY A 191 2.59 -27.56 -15.48
C GLY A 191 3.44 -26.32 -15.36
N VAL A 192 4.58 -26.27 -16.07
CA VAL A 192 5.45 -25.10 -16.13
C VAL A 192 4.75 -23.91 -16.80
N LEU A 193 4.08 -24.13 -17.92
CA LEU A 193 3.34 -23.10 -18.65
C LEU A 193 2.17 -22.53 -17.79
N ALA A 194 1.45 -23.38 -17.07
CA ALA A 194 0.39 -22.94 -16.17
C ALA A 194 0.94 -22.07 -15.04
N MET A 195 2.09 -22.43 -14.48
CA MET A 195 2.73 -21.66 -13.40
C MET A 195 3.24 -20.29 -13.89
N VAL A 196 4.04 -20.28 -14.95
CA VAL A 196 4.63 -19.05 -15.49
C VAL A 196 3.58 -18.16 -16.14
N GLY A 197 2.66 -18.78 -16.91
CA GLY A 197 1.57 -18.07 -17.59
C GLY A 197 0.63 -17.39 -16.60
N GLY A 198 0.29 -18.07 -15.49
CA GLY A 198 -0.54 -17.49 -14.43
C GLY A 198 0.06 -16.23 -13.82
N ASP A 199 1.33 -16.27 -13.46
CA ASP A 199 2.04 -15.11 -12.89
C ASP A 199 2.19 -13.97 -13.91
N LEU A 200 2.49 -14.28 -15.18
CA LEU A 200 2.62 -13.29 -16.24
C LEU A 200 1.29 -12.58 -16.55
N VAL A 201 0.20 -13.34 -16.68
CA VAL A 201 -1.13 -12.81 -16.92
C VAL A 201 -1.55 -11.88 -15.76
N GLN A 202 -1.25 -12.24 -14.53
CA GLN A 202 -1.56 -11.38 -13.39
C GLN A 202 -0.78 -10.06 -13.45
N ARG A 203 0.52 -10.10 -13.73
CA ARG A 203 1.34 -8.89 -13.86
C ARG A 203 0.80 -7.96 -14.94
N LEU A 204 0.43 -8.52 -16.09
CA LEU A 204 -0.15 -7.76 -17.19
C LEU A 204 -1.52 -7.16 -16.84
N ARG A 205 -2.38 -7.92 -16.14
CA ARG A 205 -3.68 -7.41 -15.65
C ARG A 205 -3.51 -6.26 -14.67
N VAL A 206 -2.61 -6.39 -13.70
CA VAL A 206 -2.33 -5.31 -12.73
C VAL A 206 -1.82 -4.07 -13.46
N TYR A 207 -0.87 -4.25 -14.38
CA TYR A 207 -0.33 -3.14 -15.16
C TYR A 207 -1.41 -2.39 -15.95
N ARG A 208 -2.25 -3.14 -16.69
CA ARG A 208 -3.35 -2.55 -17.48
C ARG A 208 -4.40 -1.88 -16.58
N ARG A 209 -4.70 -2.45 -15.43
CA ARG A 209 -5.66 -1.89 -14.46
C ARG A 209 -5.17 -0.56 -13.90
N VAL A 210 -3.92 -0.49 -13.45
CA VAL A 210 -3.33 0.74 -12.91
C VAL A 210 -3.19 1.81 -14.00
N ALA A 211 -2.77 1.44 -15.21
CA ALA A 211 -2.72 2.35 -16.34
C ALA A 211 -4.10 2.94 -16.67
N GLY A 212 -5.15 2.11 -16.68
CA GLY A 212 -6.52 2.57 -16.88
C GLY A 212 -6.99 3.56 -15.81
N TRP A 213 -6.65 3.33 -14.55
CA TRP A 213 -6.98 4.28 -13.47
C TRP A 213 -6.23 5.59 -13.60
N THR A 214 -4.95 5.55 -13.97
CA THR A 214 -4.13 6.75 -14.19
C THR A 214 -4.69 7.60 -15.33
N GLU A 215 -5.08 6.97 -16.44
CA GLU A 215 -5.70 7.67 -17.56
C GLU A 215 -7.07 8.27 -17.18
N ALA A 216 -7.89 7.52 -16.46
CA ALA A 216 -9.18 8.02 -15.98
C ALA A 216 -9.01 9.23 -15.05
N ALA A 217 -8.06 9.17 -14.12
CA ALA A 217 -7.73 10.28 -13.21
C ALA A 217 -7.22 11.52 -13.99
N ARG A 218 -6.36 11.34 -15.00
CA ARG A 218 -5.89 12.42 -15.87
C ARG A 218 -7.03 13.06 -16.66
N ARG A 219 -7.96 12.25 -17.18
CA ARG A 219 -9.15 12.76 -17.89
C ARG A 219 -10.05 13.58 -16.96
N GLN A 220 -10.33 13.09 -15.76
CA GLN A 220 -11.13 13.81 -14.77
C GLN A 220 -10.49 15.14 -14.37
N ARG A 221 -9.17 15.18 -14.17
CA ARG A 221 -8.44 16.41 -13.87
C ARG A 221 -8.52 17.44 -15.01
N LYS A 222 -8.43 17.00 -16.28
CA LYS A 222 -8.59 17.88 -17.44
C LYS A 222 -9.99 18.50 -17.50
N ILE A 223 -11.03 17.67 -17.32
CA ILE A 223 -12.43 18.14 -17.33
C ILE A 223 -12.68 19.14 -16.20
N ARG A 224 -12.14 18.87 -15.00
CA ARG A 224 -12.27 19.77 -13.85
C ARG A 224 -11.64 21.14 -14.12
N ARG A 225 -10.42 21.15 -14.67
CA ARG A 225 -9.73 22.39 -15.05
C ARG A 225 -10.49 23.19 -16.12
N GLN A 226 -11.08 22.52 -17.09
CA GLN A 226 -11.89 23.20 -18.12
C GLN A 226 -13.12 23.87 -17.49
N ARG A 227 -13.84 23.18 -16.61
CA ARG A 227 -14.99 23.77 -15.90
C ARG A 227 -14.61 24.96 -15.01
N GLU A 228 -13.47 24.88 -14.32
CA GLU A 228 -12.96 26.00 -13.50
C GLU A 228 -12.65 27.23 -14.36
N LEU A 229 -12.10 27.05 -15.59
CA LEU A 229 -11.84 28.12 -16.52
C LEU A 229 -13.14 28.74 -17.10
N GLU A 230 -14.13 27.91 -17.38
CA GLU A 230 -15.45 28.38 -17.88
C GLU A 230 -16.24 29.14 -16.80
N THR A 231 -16.01 28.83 -15.51
CA THR A 231 -16.70 29.49 -14.40
C THR A 231 -16.03 30.83 -14.02
N THR A 232 -14.78 31.04 -14.43
CA THR A 232 -14.00 32.26 -14.17
C THR A 232 -13.97 33.23 -15.35
N ALA A 233 -14.52 32.88 -16.50
CA ALA A 233 -14.70 33.70 -17.70
C ALA A 233 -16.11 34.26 -17.77
#